data_73466f7ad4ccc7733b31a4b4969f2156
#
_entry.id   73466f7ad4ccc7733b31a4b4969f2156
#
_cell.length_a   1.000
_cell.length_b   1.000
_cell.length_c   1.000
_cell.angle_alpha   90.00
_cell.angle_beta   90.00
_cell.angle_gamma   90.00
#
_symmetry.space_group_name_H-M   'P 1'
#
loop_
_entity.id
_entity.type
_entity.pdbx_description
1 polymer ?
#
loop_
_entity_poly.entity_id
_entity_poly.type
_entity_poly.pdbx_seq_one_letter_code
_entity_poly.pdbx_strand_id
1 'polypeptide(L)'
;MNSGPLQQVTFRSFATADRDPLLKLWRACDLTRPWNDPEDDIRQCLANSSSALLIAEQDRRLCGSVMMGCDGHRGWVYYLAVDPDCRHQGVGRALMAQAESWMRERNVPKIQAMI
;
A
#
# COMPACT_ATOMS: atom_id res chain seq x y z
N MET A 1 9.17 -27.41 -2.15
CA MET A 1 9.62 -26.78 -2.00
C MET A 1 9.34 -25.52 -1.78
N ASN A 2 9.72 -25.10 -1.09
CA ASN A 2 9.32 -23.86 -0.75
C ASN A 2 10.09 -22.81 -1.44
N SER A 3 9.47 -22.04 -2.18
CA SER A 3 10.11 -20.92 -2.79
C SER A 3 10.35 -19.84 -1.75
N GLY A 4 11.22 -18.90 -2.01
CA GLY A 4 11.45 -17.78 -1.13
C GLY A 4 10.19 -16.97 -0.91
N PRO A 5 10.11 -16.23 0.21
CA PRO A 5 8.88 -15.55 0.60
C PRO A 5 8.31 -14.63 -0.46
N LEU A 6 9.15 -13.85 -1.14
CA LEU A 6 8.68 -12.87 -2.12
C LEU A 6 8.39 -13.44 -3.49
N GLN A 7 8.72 -14.74 -3.72
CA GLN A 7 8.50 -15.32 -5.05
C GLN A 7 7.03 -15.43 -5.40
N GLN A 8 6.16 -15.46 -4.40
CA GLN A 8 4.73 -15.58 -4.62
C GLN A 8 3.98 -14.29 -4.41
N VAL A 9 4.70 -13.22 -4.10
CA VAL A 9 4.07 -11.93 -3.85
C VAL A 9 4.04 -11.13 -5.15
N THR A 10 2.86 -10.65 -5.51
CA THR A 10 2.70 -9.77 -6.65
C THR A 10 2.14 -8.45 -6.18
N PHE A 11 2.39 -7.40 -6.96
CA PHE A 11 1.93 -6.06 -6.65
C PHE A 11 1.04 -5.57 -7.77
N ARG A 12 -0.09 -5.00 -7.41
CA ARG A 12 -1.06 -4.52 -8.39
C ARG A 12 -1.86 -3.37 -7.82
N SER A 13 -2.57 -2.67 -8.67
CA SER A 13 -3.45 -1.60 -8.24
C SER A 13 -4.66 -2.17 -7.51
N PHE A 14 -5.21 -1.37 -6.61
CA PHE A 14 -6.44 -1.70 -5.90
C PHE A 14 -7.57 -1.95 -6.88
N ALA A 15 -8.38 -2.96 -6.58
CA ALA A 15 -9.63 -3.24 -7.29
C ALA A 15 -10.76 -3.24 -6.27
N THR A 16 -11.99 -3.01 -6.74
CA THR A 16 -13.15 -2.88 -5.86
C THR A 16 -13.30 -4.08 -4.91
N ALA A 17 -13.00 -5.27 -5.39
CA ALA A 17 -13.10 -6.47 -4.56
C ALA A 17 -12.12 -6.48 -3.39
N ASP A 18 -11.11 -5.63 -3.41
CA ASP A 18 -10.13 -5.54 -2.33
C ASP A 18 -10.62 -4.73 -1.14
N ARG A 19 -11.73 -4.01 -1.28
CA ARG A 19 -12.18 -3.05 -0.27
C ARG A 19 -12.30 -3.68 1.13
N ASP A 20 -13.09 -4.74 1.24
CA ASP A 20 -13.33 -5.34 2.55
C ASP A 20 -12.08 -6.00 3.14
N PRO A 21 -11.31 -6.80 2.36
CA PRO A 21 -10.05 -7.31 2.89
C PRO A 21 -9.06 -6.22 3.30
N LEU A 22 -9.02 -5.12 2.54
CA LEU A 22 -8.10 -4.03 2.84
C LEU A 22 -8.48 -3.33 4.13
N LEU A 23 -9.77 -3.05 4.33
CA LEU A 23 -10.21 -2.41 5.56
C LEU A 23 -9.93 -3.31 6.77
N LYS A 24 -10.11 -4.62 6.60
CA LYS A 24 -9.78 -5.58 7.65
C LYS A 24 -8.28 -5.56 7.96
N LEU A 25 -7.44 -5.51 6.92
CA LEU A 25 -6.01 -5.42 7.11
C LEU A 25 -5.61 -4.15 7.87
N TRP A 26 -6.17 -3.02 7.50
CA TRP A 26 -5.84 -1.76 8.15
C TRP A 26 -6.26 -1.76 9.62
N ARG A 27 -7.40 -2.37 9.95
CA ARG A 27 -7.81 -2.51 11.34
C ARG A 27 -6.85 -3.43 12.10
N ALA A 28 -6.43 -4.53 11.48
CA ALA A 28 -5.50 -5.46 12.11
C ALA A 28 -4.15 -4.83 12.38
N CYS A 29 -3.74 -3.86 11.56
CA CYS A 29 -2.48 -3.14 11.72
C CYS A 29 -2.63 -1.87 12.55
N ASP A 30 -3.81 -1.64 13.12
CA ASP A 30 -4.10 -0.48 13.96
C ASP A 30 -3.87 0.84 13.23
N LEU A 31 -4.27 0.89 11.97
CA LEU A 31 -4.12 2.08 11.13
C LEU A 31 -5.39 2.89 11.01
N THR A 32 -6.49 2.43 11.61
CA THR A 32 -7.74 3.18 11.60
C THR A 32 -7.90 3.95 12.91
N ARG A 33 -8.41 5.16 12.80
CA ARG A 33 -8.60 6.05 13.95
C ARG A 33 -10.01 6.62 13.92
N PRO A 34 -10.56 7.03 15.08
CA PRO A 34 -11.92 7.58 15.10
C PRO A 34 -12.10 8.82 14.24
N TRP A 35 -11.02 9.57 13.99
CA TRP A 35 -11.09 10.78 13.19
C TRP A 35 -10.79 10.55 11.71
N ASN A 36 -10.50 9.30 11.31
CA ASN A 36 -10.25 8.95 9.92
C ASN A 36 -11.41 8.14 9.36
N ASP A 37 -11.70 8.36 8.08
CA ASP A 37 -12.63 7.50 7.34
C ASP A 37 -11.83 6.79 6.27
N PRO A 38 -11.41 5.54 6.53
CA PRO A 38 -10.58 4.82 5.56
C PRO A 38 -11.27 4.57 4.23
N GLU A 39 -12.60 4.43 4.21
CA GLU A 39 -13.31 4.27 2.95
C GLU A 39 -13.25 5.56 2.13
N ASP A 40 -13.35 6.69 2.78
CA ASP A 40 -13.24 7.97 2.10
C ASP A 40 -11.82 8.19 1.59
N ASP A 41 -10.83 7.78 2.37
CA ASP A 41 -9.43 7.88 1.95
C ASP A 41 -9.17 7.06 0.69
N ILE A 42 -9.74 5.86 0.61
CA ILE A 42 -9.63 5.04 -0.60
C ILE A 42 -10.28 5.77 -1.77
N ARG A 43 -11.49 6.26 -1.58
CA ARG A 43 -12.22 6.93 -2.65
C ARG A 43 -11.48 8.15 -3.17
N GLN A 44 -10.96 8.97 -2.26
CA GLN A 44 -10.23 10.17 -2.66
C GLN A 44 -8.93 9.81 -3.37
N CYS A 45 -8.25 8.79 -2.90
CA CYS A 45 -7.01 8.33 -3.53
C CYS A 45 -7.26 7.89 -4.97
N LEU A 46 -8.32 7.12 -5.18
CA LEU A 46 -8.63 6.61 -6.52
C LEU A 46 -9.14 7.71 -7.45
N ALA A 47 -9.72 8.76 -6.91
CA ALA A 47 -10.24 9.86 -7.71
C ALA A 47 -9.17 10.83 -8.16
N ASN A 48 -7.95 10.74 -7.61
CA ASN A 48 -6.90 11.72 -7.84
C ASN A 48 -5.78 11.09 -8.65
N SER A 49 -5.41 11.73 -9.76
CA SER A 49 -4.36 11.21 -10.64
C SER A 49 -2.96 11.32 -10.03
N SER A 50 -2.81 12.09 -8.95
CA SER A 50 -1.51 12.25 -8.27
C SER A 50 -1.37 11.32 -7.07
N SER A 51 -2.22 10.31 -6.96
CA SER A 51 -2.12 9.32 -5.91
C SER A 51 -2.43 7.93 -6.44
N ALA A 52 -2.00 6.91 -5.70
CA ALA A 52 -2.20 5.52 -6.09
C ALA A 52 -2.28 4.65 -4.85
N LEU A 53 -2.93 3.51 -4.99
CA LEU A 53 -3.07 2.55 -3.93
C LEU A 53 -2.66 1.19 -4.48
N LEU A 54 -1.57 0.64 -3.95
CA LEU A 54 -1.05 -0.65 -4.37
C LEU A 54 -1.39 -1.72 -3.36
N ILE A 55 -1.66 -2.90 -3.89
CA ILE A 55 -1.98 -4.09 -3.11
C ILE A 55 -0.86 -5.10 -3.33
N ALA A 56 -0.39 -5.69 -2.24
CA ALA A 56 0.49 -6.85 -2.30
C ALA A 56 -0.38 -8.08 -2.10
N GLU A 57 -0.21 -9.05 -2.99
CA GLU A 57 -1.03 -10.25 -3.00
C GLU A 57 -0.13 -11.47 -2.98
N GLN A 58 -0.49 -12.45 -2.16
CA GLN A 58 0.22 -13.71 -2.07
C GLN A 58 -0.81 -14.83 -2.03
N ASP A 59 -0.69 -15.79 -2.95
CA ASP A 59 -1.62 -16.93 -3.05
C ASP A 59 -3.07 -16.46 -3.12
N ARG A 60 -3.31 -15.40 -3.91
CA ARG A 60 -4.63 -14.82 -4.11
C ARG A 60 -5.21 -14.17 -2.85
N ARG A 61 -4.38 -13.93 -1.85
CA ARG A 61 -4.79 -13.24 -0.64
C ARG A 61 -4.11 -11.89 -0.57
N LEU A 62 -4.87 -10.88 -0.19
CA LEU A 62 -4.30 -9.56 0.07
C LEU A 62 -3.41 -9.66 1.31
N CYS A 63 -2.13 -9.36 1.15
CA CYS A 63 -1.18 -9.47 2.25
C CYS A 63 -0.55 -8.15 2.63
N GLY A 64 -0.77 -7.10 1.87
CA GLY A 64 -0.22 -5.80 2.23
C GLY A 64 -0.75 -4.70 1.35
N SER A 65 -0.45 -3.47 1.73
CA SER A 65 -0.86 -2.30 0.97
C SER A 65 0.11 -1.16 1.17
N VAL A 66 0.09 -0.22 0.23
CA VAL A 66 0.70 1.09 0.41
C VAL A 66 -0.09 2.09 -0.43
N MET A 67 -0.42 3.22 0.19
CA MET A 67 -1.04 4.34 -0.51
C MET A 67 0.02 5.42 -0.68
N MET A 68 0.08 6.04 -1.86
CA MET A 68 1.09 7.05 -2.14
C MET A 68 0.49 8.20 -2.90
N GLY A 69 1.09 9.37 -2.73
CA GLY A 69 0.66 10.58 -3.43
C GLY A 69 1.80 11.56 -3.56
N CYS A 70 1.64 12.53 -4.43
CA CYS A 70 2.65 13.55 -4.64
C CYS A 70 2.03 14.86 -5.10
N ASP A 71 2.76 15.96 -4.88
CA ASP A 71 2.34 17.29 -5.32
C ASP A 71 3.33 17.90 -6.32
N GLY A 72 4.23 17.11 -6.88
CA GLY A 72 5.24 17.58 -7.80
C GLY A 72 6.56 17.93 -7.13
N HIS A 73 6.56 18.16 -5.83
CA HIS A 73 7.78 18.48 -5.06
C HIS A 73 8.09 17.38 -4.06
N ARG A 74 7.06 16.86 -3.41
CA ARG A 74 7.19 15.84 -2.38
C ARG A 74 6.21 14.74 -2.62
N GLY A 75 6.59 13.54 -2.22
CA GLY A 75 5.70 12.41 -2.21
C GLY A 75 5.40 12.00 -0.78
N TRP A 76 4.25 11.38 -0.60
CA TRP A 76 3.82 10.86 0.70
C TRP A 76 3.46 9.40 0.58
N VAL A 77 3.74 8.65 1.64
CA VAL A 77 3.36 7.25 1.75
C VAL A 77 2.44 7.10 2.97
N TYR A 78 1.27 6.52 2.74
CA TYR A 78 0.27 6.28 3.76
C TYR A 78 -0.11 4.81 3.77
N TYR A 79 -0.70 4.35 4.86
CA TYR A 79 -1.32 3.03 4.92
C TYR A 79 -0.39 1.92 4.43
N LEU A 80 0.87 2.02 4.84
CA LEU A 80 1.81 0.93 4.63
C LEU A 80 1.47 -0.16 5.64
N ALA A 81 0.92 -1.25 5.16
CA ALA A 81 0.43 -2.31 6.02
C ALA A 81 0.86 -3.65 5.49
N VAL A 82 1.20 -4.56 6.39
CA VAL A 82 1.52 -5.94 6.06
C VAL A 82 0.74 -6.85 7.01
N ASP A 83 0.04 -7.82 6.42
CA ASP A 83 -0.70 -8.81 7.21
C ASP A 83 0.24 -9.47 8.20
N PRO A 84 -0.16 -9.62 9.48
CA PRO A 84 0.70 -10.26 10.46
C PRO A 84 1.23 -11.64 10.03
N ASP A 85 0.44 -12.39 9.27
CA ASP A 85 0.87 -13.70 8.78
C ASP A 85 1.93 -13.60 7.69
N CYS A 86 2.13 -12.42 7.11
CA CYS A 86 3.09 -12.19 6.03
C CYS A 86 4.29 -11.37 6.46
N ARG A 87 4.40 -11.03 7.74
CA ARG A 87 5.51 -10.23 8.23
C ARG A 87 6.81 -11.03 8.21
N HIS A 88 7.92 -10.29 8.22
CA HIS A 88 9.26 -10.88 8.19
C HIS A 88 9.59 -11.57 6.87
N GLN A 89 8.82 -11.27 5.81
CA GLN A 89 9.08 -11.79 4.47
C GLN A 89 9.53 -10.70 3.50
N GLY A 90 9.75 -9.49 4.00
CA GLY A 90 10.19 -8.39 3.15
C GLY A 90 9.09 -7.72 2.35
N VAL A 91 7.81 -8.01 2.66
CA VAL A 91 6.70 -7.42 1.91
C VAL A 91 6.64 -5.91 2.09
N GLY A 92 6.81 -5.42 3.33
CA GLY A 92 6.79 -3.98 3.59
C GLY A 92 7.90 -3.25 2.84
N ARG A 93 9.11 -3.81 2.85
CA ARG A 93 10.22 -3.23 2.12
C ARG A 93 9.94 -3.21 0.62
N ALA A 94 9.36 -4.28 0.09
CA ALA A 94 9.04 -4.36 -1.31
C ALA A 94 7.96 -3.35 -1.69
N LEU A 95 6.96 -3.15 -0.81
CA LEU A 95 5.94 -2.12 -1.03
C LEU A 95 6.56 -0.72 -1.06
N MET A 96 7.49 -0.44 -0.16
CA MET A 96 8.20 0.84 -0.18
C MET A 96 9.01 1.02 -1.45
N ALA A 97 9.63 -0.04 -1.94
CA ALA A 97 10.38 0.02 -3.19
C ALA A 97 9.44 0.33 -4.36
N GLN A 98 8.23 -0.23 -4.35
CA GLN A 98 7.23 0.10 -5.36
C GLN A 98 6.83 1.57 -5.29
N ALA A 99 6.64 2.09 -4.08
CA ALA A 99 6.29 3.50 -3.90
C ALA A 99 7.41 4.41 -4.39
N GLU A 100 8.66 4.07 -4.09
CA GLU A 100 9.80 4.85 -4.55
C GLU A 100 9.91 4.85 -6.07
N SER A 101 9.65 3.71 -6.70
CA SER A 101 9.66 3.61 -8.15
C SER A 101 8.57 4.49 -8.77
N TRP A 102 7.38 4.47 -8.17
CA TRP A 102 6.27 5.31 -8.60
C TRP A 102 6.62 6.80 -8.51
N MET A 103 7.31 7.19 -7.43
CA MET A 103 7.75 8.57 -7.25
C MET A 103 8.80 8.97 -8.29
N ARG A 104 9.77 8.06 -8.55
CA ARG A 104 10.82 8.36 -9.55
C ARG A 104 10.22 8.56 -10.92
N GLU A 105 9.21 7.77 -11.28
CA GLU A 105 8.54 7.94 -12.57
C GLU A 105 7.91 9.32 -12.72
N ARG A 106 7.61 9.98 -11.60
CA ARG A 106 6.99 11.29 -11.58
C ARG A 106 7.97 12.40 -11.22
N ASN A 107 9.27 12.07 -11.18
CA ASN A 107 10.34 13.02 -10.90
C ASN A 107 10.16 13.71 -9.54
N VAL A 108 9.70 12.96 -8.55
CA VAL A 108 9.52 13.47 -7.19
C VAL A 108 10.84 13.33 -6.44
N PRO A 109 11.47 14.43 -5.99
CA PRO A 109 12.79 14.36 -5.37
C PRO A 109 12.80 13.88 -3.92
N LYS A 110 11.68 13.99 -3.21
CA LYS A 110 11.64 13.64 -1.81
C LYS A 110 10.38 12.85 -1.48
N ILE A 111 10.53 11.87 -0.60
CA ILE A 111 9.42 11.04 -0.15
C ILE A 111 9.35 11.13 1.37
N GLN A 112 8.15 11.32 1.90
CA GLN A 112 7.89 11.32 3.33
C GLN A 112 6.95 10.18 3.66
N ALA A 113 7.29 9.43 4.70
CA ALA A 113 6.43 8.35 5.18
C ALA A 113 5.49 8.93 6.22
N MET A 114 4.18 8.77 5.98
CA MET A 114 3.13 9.24 6.87
C MET A 114 2.40 8.00 7.39
N ILE A 115 2.87 7.49 8.47
CA ILE A 115 2.37 6.22 9.02
C ILE A 115 1.40 6.47 10.16
#